data_6e6bd7c48ceda8660b118bd85d92d390
#
_entry.id   6e6bd7c48ceda8660b118bd85d92d390
#
_cell.length_a   1.000
_cell.length_b   1.000
_cell.length_c   1.000
_cell.angle_alpha   90.00
_cell.angle_beta   90.00
_cell.angle_gamma   90.00
#
_symmetry.space_group_name_H-M   'P 1'
#
loop_
_entity.id
_entity.type
_entity.pdbx_description
1 polymer ?
#
loop_
_entity_poly.entity_id
_entity_poly.type
_entity_poly.pdbx_seq_one_letter_code
_entity_poly.pdbx_strand_id
1 'polypeptide(L)'
;IPLYQSEVQQIDKLFNLKTEFGLRNWCIVHLMLDAGLRSSEVINIRFCDLLFEKNIIQIYKSKRARTRLVILCPRLKVNLMKYCVIYRNYTELHPKSFVFLQMRQQEPINQNVIKQLFARIKKKSAIERLHPHLCRHTFATSYIKGGGNIEMLRLLLGHSDYKTTKMYLHLAQQAELLHEDIYPLDPVFFKRFY
;
A
#
# COMPACT_ATOMS: atom_id res chain seq x y z
N ILE A 1 11.18 6.96 -11.96
CA ILE A 1 10.30 8.09 -11.65
C ILE A 1 9.09 7.55 -10.91
N PRO A 2 8.73 8.09 -9.72
CA PRO A 2 7.51 7.72 -8.98
C PRO A 2 6.24 8.12 -9.74
N LEU A 3 5.08 7.70 -9.26
CA LEU A 3 3.80 8.11 -9.82
C LEU A 3 3.50 9.57 -9.47
N TYR A 4 2.96 10.29 -10.43
CA TYR A 4 2.43 11.64 -10.24
C TYR A 4 1.01 11.61 -9.64
N GLN A 5 0.58 12.71 -9.05
CA GLN A 5 -0.76 12.83 -8.46
C GLN A 5 -1.86 12.56 -9.50
N SER A 6 -1.71 13.11 -10.70
CA SER A 6 -2.66 12.91 -11.81
C SER A 6 -2.78 11.44 -12.24
N GLU A 7 -1.67 10.69 -12.23
CA GLU A 7 -1.66 9.28 -12.57
C GLU A 7 -2.39 8.43 -11.52
N VAL A 8 -2.19 8.75 -10.24
CA VAL A 8 -2.91 8.05 -9.16
C VAL A 8 -4.41 8.35 -9.24
N GLN A 9 -4.81 9.60 -9.50
CA GLN A 9 -6.21 9.95 -9.73
C GLN A 9 -6.82 9.19 -10.92
N GLN A 10 -6.04 8.98 -11.99
CA GLN A 10 -6.46 8.19 -13.14
C GLN A 10 -6.63 6.71 -12.77
N ILE A 11 -5.72 6.14 -11.99
CA ILE A 11 -5.82 4.77 -11.45
C ILE A 11 -7.06 4.63 -10.56
N ASP A 12 -7.32 5.59 -9.68
CA ASP A 12 -8.46 5.57 -8.76
C ASP A 12 -9.81 5.49 -9.50
N LYS A 13 -9.96 6.23 -10.60
CA LYS A 13 -11.17 6.22 -11.43
C LYS A 13 -11.49 4.86 -12.06
N LEU A 14 -10.53 3.95 -12.11
CA LEU A 14 -10.73 2.60 -12.65
C LEU A 14 -11.45 1.66 -11.69
N PHE A 15 -11.59 2.03 -10.42
CA PHE A 15 -12.19 1.18 -9.38
C PHE A 15 -13.59 1.64 -9.00
N ASN A 16 -14.57 0.76 -9.14
CA ASN A 16 -15.88 0.98 -8.57
C ASN A 16 -15.90 0.53 -7.10
N LEU A 17 -15.77 1.47 -6.18
CA LEU A 17 -15.71 1.20 -4.73
C LEU A 17 -17.05 0.73 -4.12
N LYS A 18 -18.13 0.69 -4.92
CA LYS A 18 -19.42 0.12 -4.53
C LYS A 18 -19.51 -1.38 -4.77
N THR A 19 -18.52 -1.98 -5.41
CA THR A 19 -18.46 -3.43 -5.67
C THR A 19 -17.34 -4.08 -4.87
N GLU A 20 -17.54 -5.35 -4.49
CA GLU A 20 -16.51 -6.13 -3.79
C GLU A 20 -15.21 -6.15 -4.57
N PHE A 21 -15.28 -6.46 -5.87
CA PHE A 21 -14.11 -6.55 -6.73
C PHE A 21 -13.35 -5.21 -6.84
N GLY A 22 -14.08 -4.11 -7.02
CA GLY A 22 -13.48 -2.77 -7.13
C GLY A 22 -12.84 -2.34 -5.83
N LEU A 23 -13.54 -2.48 -4.69
CA LEU A 23 -13.03 -2.09 -3.38
C LEU A 23 -11.84 -2.95 -2.95
N ARG A 24 -11.91 -4.29 -3.15
CA ARG A 24 -10.78 -5.18 -2.89
C ARG A 24 -9.53 -4.75 -3.66
N ASN A 25 -9.66 -4.55 -4.97
CA ASN A 25 -8.54 -4.21 -5.83
C ASN A 25 -7.96 -2.83 -5.52
N TRP A 26 -8.82 -1.87 -5.20
CA TRP A 26 -8.40 -0.56 -4.71
C TRP A 26 -7.57 -0.70 -3.42
N CYS A 27 -8.07 -1.43 -2.43
CA CYS A 27 -7.32 -1.68 -1.18
C CYS A 27 -5.96 -2.33 -1.44
N ILE A 28 -5.88 -3.32 -2.32
CA ILE A 28 -4.63 -3.99 -2.69
C ILE A 28 -3.61 -2.99 -3.25
N VAL A 29 -4.03 -2.11 -4.17
CA VAL A 29 -3.13 -1.10 -4.77
C VAL A 29 -2.71 -0.07 -3.73
N HIS A 30 -3.64 0.43 -2.91
CA HIS A 30 -3.35 1.47 -1.93
C HIS A 30 -2.56 0.98 -0.71
N LEU A 31 -2.63 -0.31 -0.35
CA LEU A 31 -1.69 -0.90 0.61
C LEU A 31 -0.24 -0.81 0.15
N MET A 32 0.01 -0.86 -1.15
CA MET A 32 1.34 -0.67 -1.71
C MET A 32 1.69 0.82 -1.92
N LEU A 33 0.71 1.64 -2.28
CA LEU A 33 0.89 3.05 -2.63
C LEU A 33 0.90 3.97 -1.40
N ASP A 34 -0.01 3.77 -0.44
CA ASP A 34 -0.21 4.65 0.73
C ASP A 34 0.43 4.09 2.01
N ALA A 35 0.77 2.80 2.02
CA ALA A 35 1.35 2.12 3.19
C ALA A 35 2.67 1.40 2.88
N GLY A 36 3.13 1.42 1.64
CA GLY A 36 4.42 0.92 1.22
C GLY A 36 4.62 -0.59 1.36
N LEU A 37 3.56 -1.40 1.35
CA LEU A 37 3.67 -2.85 1.46
C LEU A 37 4.25 -3.48 0.18
N ARG A 38 4.93 -4.61 0.35
CA ARG A 38 5.28 -5.48 -0.78
C ARG A 38 4.06 -6.31 -1.22
N SER A 39 3.99 -6.70 -2.48
CA SER A 39 2.91 -7.57 -2.97
C SER A 39 2.78 -8.87 -2.18
N SER A 40 3.90 -9.48 -1.80
CA SER A 40 3.91 -10.68 -0.95
C SER A 40 3.37 -10.43 0.47
N GLU A 41 3.56 -9.23 1.01
CA GLU A 41 3.03 -8.85 2.32
C GLU A 41 1.51 -8.65 2.21
N VAL A 42 1.03 -7.96 1.17
CA VAL A 42 -0.42 -7.77 0.92
C VAL A 42 -1.16 -9.10 0.81
N ILE A 43 -0.60 -10.07 0.07
CA ILE A 43 -1.17 -11.41 -0.09
C ILE A 43 -1.35 -12.11 1.26
N ASN A 44 -0.42 -11.93 2.18
CA ASN A 44 -0.36 -12.66 3.44
C ASN A 44 -1.05 -11.97 4.62
N ILE A 45 -1.68 -10.80 4.42
CA ILE A 45 -2.40 -10.11 5.50
C ILE A 45 -3.56 -10.99 6.00
N ARG A 46 -3.62 -11.14 7.32
CA ARG A 46 -4.71 -11.81 8.05
C ARG A 46 -5.52 -10.80 8.86
N PHE A 47 -6.72 -11.17 9.27
CA PHE A 47 -7.54 -10.26 10.07
C PHE A 47 -6.90 -9.91 11.41
N CYS A 48 -6.20 -10.83 12.06
CA CYS A 48 -5.47 -10.55 13.30
C CYS A 48 -4.32 -9.55 13.15
N ASP A 49 -3.90 -9.26 11.92
CA ASP A 49 -2.84 -8.28 11.65
C ASP A 49 -3.39 -6.85 11.55
N LEU A 50 -4.71 -6.69 11.41
CA LEU A 50 -5.40 -5.41 11.23
C LEU A 50 -5.77 -4.80 12.60
N LEU A 51 -4.98 -3.87 13.08
CA LEU A 51 -5.22 -3.15 14.34
C LEU A 51 -5.89 -1.80 14.05
N PHE A 52 -7.14 -1.83 13.59
CA PHE A 52 -7.88 -0.63 13.15
C PHE A 52 -8.00 0.44 14.24
N GLU A 53 -8.15 0.06 15.49
CA GLU A 53 -8.19 0.97 16.65
C GLU A 53 -6.91 1.85 16.73
N LYS A 54 -5.76 1.24 16.38
CA LYS A 54 -4.45 1.88 16.41
C LYS A 54 -4.03 2.48 15.07
N ASN A 55 -4.84 2.34 14.01
CA ASN A 55 -4.50 2.69 12.62
C ASN A 55 -3.25 1.98 12.09
N ILE A 56 -3.06 0.72 12.45
CA ILE A 56 -1.84 -0.04 12.16
C ILE A 56 -2.17 -1.39 11.51
N ILE A 57 -1.29 -1.82 10.60
CA ILE A 57 -1.16 -3.21 10.17
C ILE A 57 0.15 -3.75 10.71
N GLN A 58 0.11 -4.94 11.31
CA GLN A 58 1.28 -5.65 11.77
C GLN A 58 1.78 -6.60 10.68
N ILE A 59 3.01 -6.41 10.20
CA ILE A 59 3.60 -7.22 9.14
C ILE A 59 4.68 -8.11 9.71
N TYR A 60 4.49 -9.42 9.56
CA TYR A 60 5.45 -10.42 10.00
C TYR A 60 6.44 -10.73 8.87
N LYS A 61 7.72 -10.60 9.14
CA LYS A 61 8.77 -11.21 8.31
C LYS A 61 8.90 -12.67 8.74
N SER A 62 9.04 -13.62 7.78
CA SER A 62 9.18 -15.07 7.99
C SER A 62 9.79 -15.54 9.33
N LYS A 63 9.70 -16.82 9.65
CA LYS A 63 9.91 -17.55 10.95
C LYS A 63 11.00 -17.08 11.94
N ARG A 64 11.88 -16.12 11.59
CA ARG A 64 12.95 -15.59 12.46
C ARG A 64 13.03 -14.06 12.50
N ALA A 65 12.05 -13.34 11.96
CA ALA A 65 12.25 -11.95 11.66
C ALA A 65 11.29 -11.01 12.35
N ARG A 66 11.81 -9.83 12.60
CA ARG A 66 11.20 -8.70 13.27
C ARG A 66 9.88 -8.32 12.62
N THR A 67 8.85 -8.24 13.42
CA THR A 67 7.58 -7.61 13.08
C THR A 67 7.82 -6.13 12.81
N ARG A 68 7.20 -5.59 11.77
CA ARG A 68 7.13 -4.15 11.59
C ARG A 68 5.69 -3.68 11.61
N LEU A 69 5.49 -2.47 12.07
CA LEU A 69 4.21 -1.79 12.08
C LEU A 69 4.11 -0.89 10.85
N VAL A 70 2.97 -0.92 10.19
CA VAL A 70 2.67 -0.09 9.04
C VAL A 70 1.45 0.76 9.37
N ILE A 71 1.54 2.06 9.12
CA ILE A 71 0.52 3.02 9.46
C ILE A 71 -0.51 3.08 8.33
N LEU A 72 -1.79 3.07 8.68
CA LEU A 72 -2.91 3.26 7.76
C LEU A 72 -3.34 4.73 7.74
N CYS A 73 -3.23 5.39 6.61
CA CYS A 73 -3.85 6.70 6.44
C CYS A 73 -5.39 6.59 6.52
N PRO A 74 -6.11 7.68 6.87
CA PRO A 74 -7.55 7.65 7.10
C PRO A 74 -8.34 7.07 5.92
N ARG A 75 -8.01 7.48 4.70
CA ARG A 75 -8.67 7.02 3.48
C ARG A 75 -8.51 5.51 3.28
N LEU A 76 -7.29 4.99 3.45
CA LEU A 76 -7.02 3.56 3.31
C LEU A 76 -7.69 2.76 4.44
N LYS A 77 -7.63 3.25 5.69
CA LYS A 77 -8.30 2.62 6.84
C LYS A 77 -9.80 2.44 6.58
N VAL A 78 -10.49 3.53 6.21
CA VAL A 78 -11.95 3.51 6.00
C VAL A 78 -12.34 2.51 4.90
N ASN A 79 -11.65 2.52 3.77
CA ASN A 79 -11.96 1.63 2.66
C ASN A 79 -11.61 0.17 2.96
N LEU A 80 -10.48 -0.09 3.64
CA LEU A 80 -10.09 -1.43 4.06
C LEU A 80 -11.08 -1.99 5.09
N MET A 81 -11.47 -1.18 6.07
CA MET A 81 -12.48 -1.55 7.08
C MET A 81 -13.84 -1.85 6.41
N LYS A 82 -14.27 -0.99 5.47
CA LYS A 82 -15.48 -1.21 4.67
C LYS A 82 -15.42 -2.54 3.91
N TYR A 83 -14.29 -2.85 3.27
CA TYR A 83 -14.10 -4.13 2.59
C TYR A 83 -14.22 -5.30 3.57
N CYS A 84 -13.54 -5.23 4.72
CA CYS A 84 -13.54 -6.30 5.74
C CYS A 84 -14.94 -6.54 6.32
N VAL A 85 -15.70 -5.48 6.63
CA VAL A 85 -17.01 -5.60 7.26
C VAL A 85 -18.07 -6.05 6.24
N ILE A 86 -18.17 -5.37 5.09
CA ILE A 86 -19.27 -5.59 4.14
C ILE A 86 -19.08 -6.89 3.34
N TYR A 87 -17.87 -7.16 2.91
CA TYR A 87 -17.62 -8.25 1.95
C TYR A 87 -16.90 -9.45 2.54
N ARG A 88 -16.31 -9.30 3.73
CA ARG A 88 -15.54 -10.38 4.34
C ARG A 88 -16.12 -10.89 5.65
N ASN A 89 -17.25 -10.37 6.14
CA ASN A 89 -17.86 -10.74 7.42
C ASN A 89 -16.82 -10.82 8.56
N TYR A 90 -16.01 -9.78 8.69
CA TYR A 90 -14.86 -9.71 9.58
C TYR A 90 -15.13 -10.22 11.01
N THR A 91 -16.33 -9.96 11.54
CA THR A 91 -16.73 -10.36 12.91
C THR A 91 -16.98 -11.85 13.07
N GLU A 92 -17.23 -12.59 12.00
CA GLU A 92 -17.59 -14.01 12.02
C GLU A 92 -16.42 -14.92 11.61
N LEU A 93 -15.37 -14.35 11.02
CA LEU A 93 -14.24 -15.13 10.53
C LEU A 93 -13.18 -15.37 11.60
N HIS A 94 -12.50 -16.53 11.47
CA HIS A 94 -11.36 -16.82 12.32
C HIS A 94 -10.27 -15.76 12.15
N PRO A 95 -9.67 -15.23 13.25
CA PRO A 95 -8.67 -14.14 13.17
C PRO A 95 -7.47 -14.42 12.25
N LYS A 96 -7.11 -15.68 12.05
CA LYS A 96 -6.02 -16.09 11.14
C LYS A 96 -6.44 -16.24 9.68
N SER A 97 -7.71 -15.98 9.34
CA SER A 97 -8.17 -16.02 7.95
C SER A 97 -7.53 -14.88 7.14
N PHE A 98 -7.25 -15.14 5.86
CA PHE A 98 -6.69 -14.14 4.96
C PHE A 98 -7.71 -13.05 4.63
N VAL A 99 -7.25 -11.81 4.58
CA VAL A 99 -8.11 -10.65 4.26
C VAL A 99 -8.55 -10.70 2.79
N PHE A 100 -7.63 -10.96 1.88
CA PHE A 100 -7.89 -10.93 0.44
C PHE A 100 -8.04 -12.32 -0.15
N LEU A 101 -9.21 -12.60 -0.73
CA LEU A 101 -9.51 -13.87 -1.41
C LEU A 101 -9.71 -13.68 -2.92
N GLN A 102 -9.55 -14.78 -3.67
CA GLN A 102 -9.96 -14.88 -5.06
C GLN A 102 -11.49 -14.95 -5.12
N MET A 103 -12.09 -14.19 -6.03
CA MET A 103 -13.54 -14.00 -6.06
C MET A 103 -14.35 -15.29 -6.28
N ARG A 104 -13.82 -16.23 -7.06
CA ARG A 104 -14.56 -17.44 -7.43
C ARG A 104 -14.22 -18.64 -6.55
N GLN A 105 -13.01 -18.72 -6.05
CA GLN A 105 -12.49 -19.92 -5.39
C GLN A 105 -12.49 -19.81 -3.87
N GLN A 106 -12.75 -18.62 -3.31
CA GLN A 106 -12.63 -18.33 -1.88
C GLN A 106 -11.24 -18.66 -1.28
N GLU A 107 -10.24 -18.84 -2.14
CA GLU A 107 -8.85 -19.07 -1.76
C GLU A 107 -8.10 -17.75 -1.59
N PRO A 108 -7.02 -17.73 -0.81
CA PRO A 108 -6.16 -16.55 -0.72
C PRO A 108 -5.68 -16.09 -2.11
N ILE A 109 -5.60 -14.79 -2.31
CA ILE A 109 -4.97 -14.26 -3.52
C ILE A 109 -3.50 -14.67 -3.58
N ASN A 110 -2.94 -14.73 -4.79
CA ASN A 110 -1.54 -15.07 -5.03
C ASN A 110 -0.85 -14.04 -5.93
N GLN A 111 0.43 -14.23 -6.20
CA GLN A 111 1.20 -13.31 -7.03
C GLN A 111 0.64 -13.15 -8.45
N ASN A 112 0.00 -14.18 -9.01
CA ASN A 112 -0.60 -14.09 -10.34
C ASN A 112 -1.82 -13.16 -10.34
N VAL A 113 -2.63 -13.18 -9.28
CA VAL A 113 -3.76 -12.24 -9.12
C VAL A 113 -3.26 -10.78 -9.09
N ILE A 114 -2.17 -10.51 -8.35
CA ILE A 114 -1.54 -9.19 -8.32
C ILE A 114 -1.01 -8.80 -9.71
N LYS A 115 -0.27 -9.70 -10.38
CA LYS A 115 0.25 -9.45 -11.75
C LYS A 115 -0.88 -9.12 -12.72
N GLN A 116 -1.97 -9.89 -12.72
CA GLN A 116 -3.13 -9.67 -13.59
C GLN A 116 -3.86 -8.36 -13.26
N LEU A 117 -3.96 -8.01 -11.97
CA LEU A 117 -4.53 -6.73 -11.54
C LEU A 117 -3.72 -5.56 -12.13
N PHE A 118 -2.40 -5.56 -11.94
CA PHE A 118 -1.53 -4.50 -12.45
C PHE A 118 -1.50 -4.44 -13.99
N ALA A 119 -1.51 -5.60 -14.68
CA ALA A 119 -1.61 -5.65 -16.13
C ALA A 119 -2.90 -4.99 -16.66
N ARG A 120 -4.04 -5.24 -15.98
CA ARG A 120 -5.33 -4.60 -16.33
C ARG A 120 -5.32 -3.09 -16.08
N ILE A 121 -4.79 -2.65 -14.93
CA ILE A 121 -4.68 -1.22 -14.62
C ILE A 121 -3.78 -0.54 -15.64
N LYS A 122 -2.59 -1.09 -15.90
CA LYS A 122 -1.63 -0.60 -16.89
C LYS A 122 -2.29 -0.39 -18.26
N LYS A 123 -3.01 -1.40 -18.77
CA LYS A 123 -3.73 -1.33 -20.05
C LYS A 123 -4.78 -0.22 -20.08
N LYS A 124 -5.51 -0.02 -18.96
CA LYS A 124 -6.61 0.97 -18.89
C LYS A 124 -6.13 2.39 -18.63
N SER A 125 -5.04 2.55 -17.89
CA SER A 125 -4.47 3.86 -17.55
C SER A 125 -3.41 4.34 -18.53
N ALA A 126 -2.95 3.49 -19.45
CA ALA A 126 -1.81 3.75 -20.34
C ALA A 126 -0.51 4.16 -19.60
N ILE A 127 -0.40 3.85 -18.30
CA ILE A 127 0.82 4.10 -17.51
C ILE A 127 1.75 2.90 -17.66
N GLU A 128 2.59 2.93 -18.71
CA GLU A 128 3.41 1.79 -19.12
C GLU A 128 4.39 1.29 -18.04
N ARG A 129 4.88 2.18 -17.17
CA ARG A 129 5.80 1.83 -16.09
C ARG A 129 5.13 1.27 -14.83
N LEU A 130 3.78 1.20 -14.80
CA LEU A 130 3.04 0.78 -13.59
C LEU A 130 3.30 -0.67 -13.23
N HIS A 131 3.74 -0.92 -12.01
CA HIS A 131 3.93 -2.24 -11.40
C HIS A 131 3.96 -2.12 -9.85
N PRO A 132 3.80 -3.23 -9.10
CA PRO A 132 3.72 -3.18 -7.63
C PRO A 132 4.87 -2.45 -6.93
N HIS A 133 6.11 -2.66 -7.38
CA HIS A 133 7.27 -1.99 -6.79
C HIS A 133 7.28 -0.48 -7.05
N LEU A 134 6.68 -0.01 -8.17
CA LEU A 134 6.54 1.42 -8.43
C LEU A 134 5.61 2.08 -7.41
N CYS A 135 4.51 1.45 -7.02
CA CYS A 135 3.64 1.97 -5.97
C CYS A 135 4.39 2.16 -4.65
N ARG A 136 5.14 1.15 -4.23
CA ARG A 136 5.96 1.23 -3.01
C ARG A 136 7.11 2.25 -3.14
N HIS A 137 7.70 2.37 -4.33
CA HIS A 137 8.70 3.38 -4.62
C HIS A 137 8.11 4.80 -4.52
N THR A 138 6.90 4.98 -5.05
CA THR A 138 6.14 6.24 -4.91
C THR A 138 5.88 6.57 -3.44
N PHE A 139 5.40 5.60 -2.64
CA PHE A 139 5.26 5.78 -1.19
C PHE A 139 6.54 6.32 -0.54
N ALA A 140 7.67 5.66 -0.79
CA ALA A 140 8.94 6.01 -0.16
C ALA A 140 9.41 7.43 -0.55
N THR A 141 9.30 7.77 -1.85
CA THR A 141 9.70 9.10 -2.34
C THR A 141 8.76 10.19 -1.81
N SER A 142 7.46 9.94 -1.83
CA SER A 142 6.44 10.87 -1.30
C SER A 142 6.59 11.10 0.20
N TYR A 143 6.93 10.05 0.96
CA TYR A 143 7.18 10.16 2.39
C TYR A 143 8.35 11.11 2.71
N ILE A 144 9.46 10.95 1.99
CA ILE A 144 10.64 11.83 2.17
C ILE A 144 10.33 13.25 1.67
N LYS A 145 9.69 13.41 0.50
CA LYS A 145 9.28 14.71 -0.03
C LYS A 145 8.35 15.48 0.93
N GLY A 146 7.50 14.76 1.64
CA GLY A 146 6.63 15.29 2.70
C GLY A 146 7.36 15.65 4.01
N GLY A 147 8.69 15.55 4.07
CA GLY A 147 9.51 15.85 5.24
C GLY A 147 9.66 14.67 6.22
N GLY A 148 9.35 13.47 5.79
CA GLY A 148 9.47 12.26 6.63
C GLY A 148 10.93 11.91 6.92
N ASN A 149 11.16 11.37 8.13
CA ASN A 149 12.49 10.95 8.58
C ASN A 149 12.93 9.66 7.87
N ILE A 150 14.17 9.63 7.35
CA ILE A 150 14.71 8.50 6.59
C ILE A 150 14.86 7.21 7.43
N GLU A 151 15.19 7.32 8.72
CA GLU A 151 15.28 6.16 9.60
C GLU A 151 13.89 5.56 9.85
N MET A 152 12.88 6.40 10.04
CA MET A 152 11.51 5.93 10.14
C MET A 152 11.04 5.28 8.84
N LEU A 153 11.38 5.85 7.67
CA LEU A 153 11.08 5.22 6.38
C LEU A 153 11.72 3.83 6.28
N ARG A 154 12.97 3.67 6.72
CA ARG A 154 13.66 2.37 6.77
C ARG A 154 12.89 1.34 7.59
N LEU A 155 12.39 1.74 8.76
CA LEU A 155 11.58 0.89 9.63
C LEU A 155 10.22 0.56 8.99
N LEU A 156 9.53 1.55 8.45
CA LEU A 156 8.24 1.39 7.76
C LEU A 156 8.34 0.45 6.55
N LEU A 157 9.42 0.54 5.79
CA LEU A 157 9.69 -0.34 4.65
C LEU A 157 10.26 -1.70 5.05
N GLY A 158 10.81 -1.82 6.25
CA GLY A 158 11.48 -3.03 6.72
C GLY A 158 12.74 -3.35 5.91
N HIS A 159 13.50 -2.32 5.53
CA HIS A 159 14.81 -2.50 4.91
C HIS A 159 15.84 -2.90 5.97
N SER A 160 16.59 -3.96 5.70
CA SER A 160 17.72 -4.38 6.54
C SER A 160 18.95 -3.49 6.34
N ASP A 161 19.13 -2.97 5.12
CA ASP A 161 20.24 -2.11 4.73
C ASP A 161 19.80 -0.66 4.55
N TYR A 162 20.55 0.25 5.15
CA TYR A 162 20.36 1.69 5.04
C TYR A 162 20.56 2.22 3.61
N LYS A 163 21.50 1.61 2.86
CA LYS A 163 21.81 2.00 1.48
C LYS A 163 20.55 2.01 0.59
N THR A 164 19.69 1.00 0.76
CA THR A 164 18.44 0.88 -0.01
C THR A 164 17.49 2.04 0.28
N THR A 165 17.50 2.59 1.49
CA THR A 165 16.60 3.71 1.84
C THR A 165 17.20 5.06 1.43
N LYS A 166 18.52 5.19 1.44
CA LYS A 166 19.24 6.43 1.08
C LYS A 166 18.96 6.88 -0.36
N MET A 167 18.69 5.94 -1.26
CA MET A 167 18.28 6.23 -2.64
C MET A 167 17.04 7.13 -2.71
N TYR A 168 16.09 6.98 -1.80
CA TYR A 168 14.87 7.80 -1.79
C TYR A 168 15.12 9.25 -1.40
N LEU A 169 16.17 9.53 -0.64
CA LEU A 169 16.57 10.92 -0.32
C LEU A 169 16.98 11.68 -1.58
N HIS A 170 17.83 11.07 -2.41
CA HIS A 170 18.26 11.69 -3.68
C HIS A 170 17.08 11.89 -4.64
N LEU A 171 16.18 10.92 -4.73
CA LEU A 171 15.00 11.02 -5.60
C LEU A 171 14.04 12.12 -5.14
N ALA A 172 13.84 12.25 -3.83
CA ALA A 172 12.98 13.32 -3.29
C ALA A 172 13.60 14.71 -3.53
N GLN A 173 14.90 14.87 -3.32
CA GLN A 173 15.63 16.10 -3.62
C GLN A 173 15.56 16.47 -5.12
N GLN A 174 15.76 15.48 -6.00
CA GLN A 174 15.66 15.69 -7.44
C GLN A 174 14.24 16.11 -7.84
N ALA A 175 13.20 15.44 -7.31
CA ALA A 175 11.82 15.77 -7.58
C ALA A 175 11.42 17.17 -7.08
N GLU A 176 12.00 17.60 -5.96
CA GLU A 176 11.82 18.95 -5.43
C GLU A 176 12.44 20.00 -6.35
N LEU A 177 13.69 19.79 -6.80
CA LEU A 177 14.38 20.69 -7.73
C LEU A 177 13.68 20.81 -9.09
N LEU A 178 13.05 19.73 -9.55
CA LEU A 178 12.33 19.71 -10.84
C LEU A 178 10.84 20.11 -10.69
N HIS A 179 10.40 20.49 -9.51
CA HIS A 179 8.99 20.79 -9.19
C HIS A 179 8.01 19.69 -9.63
N GLU A 180 8.45 18.42 -9.56
CA GLU A 180 7.61 17.28 -9.95
C GLU A 180 6.41 17.13 -9.00
N ASP A 181 5.20 16.98 -9.58
CA ASP A 181 3.94 16.74 -8.87
C ASP A 181 3.77 15.24 -8.52
N ILE A 182 4.70 14.75 -7.70
CA ILE A 182 4.63 13.38 -7.19
C ILE A 182 3.39 13.22 -6.30
N TYR A 183 2.73 12.06 -6.38
CA TYR A 183 1.59 11.73 -5.55
C TYR A 183 1.87 12.02 -4.06
N PRO A 184 1.16 12.96 -3.44
CA PRO A 184 1.42 13.33 -2.06
C PRO A 184 0.85 12.28 -1.11
N LEU A 185 1.63 11.91 -0.10
CA LEU A 185 1.06 11.30 1.10
C LEU A 185 0.46 12.41 1.97
N ASP A 186 -0.63 12.10 2.67
CA ASP A 186 -1.24 13.06 3.58
C ASP A 186 -0.23 13.50 4.67
N PRO A 187 0.34 14.71 4.57
CA PRO A 187 1.40 15.15 5.47
C PRO A 187 0.91 15.37 6.91
N VAL A 188 -0.37 15.61 7.10
CA VAL A 188 -0.98 15.80 8.43
C VAL A 188 -0.98 14.49 9.22
N PHE A 189 -1.18 13.38 8.52
CA PHE A 189 -1.20 12.07 9.13
C PHE A 189 0.17 11.64 9.66
N PHE A 190 1.23 11.89 8.90
CA PHE A 190 2.59 11.52 9.32
C PHE A 190 3.16 12.43 10.40
N LYS A 191 2.77 13.71 10.48
CA LYS A 191 3.19 14.64 11.52
C LYS A 191 2.68 14.30 12.93
N ARG A 192 1.65 13.45 13.06
CA ARG A 192 1.10 13.05 14.39
C ARG A 192 1.88 11.90 15.05
N PHE A 193 2.85 11.33 14.37
CA PHE A 193 3.66 10.21 14.87
C PHE A 193 5.11 10.61 15.14
N TYR A 194 5.40 11.93 15.12
CA TYR A 194 6.69 12.53 15.47
C TYR A 194 6.55 13.45 16.70
#